data_b04988bd8d0eb0d1063ed0d762c63494
#
_entry.id   b04988bd8d0eb0d1063ed0d762c63494
#
_cell.length_a   1.000
_cell.length_b   1.000
_cell.length_c   1.000
_cell.angle_alpha   90.00
_cell.angle_beta   90.00
_cell.angle_gamma   90.00
#
_symmetry.space_group_name_H-M   'P 1'
#
loop_
_entity.id
_entity.type
_entity.pdbx_description
1 polymer ?
#
loop_
_entity_poly.entity_id
_entity_poly.type
_entity_poly.pdbx_seq_one_letter_code
_entity_poly.pdbx_strand_id
1 'polypeptide(L)'
;KGVLYSVNSWEGSFYNHTNKDAEDFKIERCKDLTDQKWEIFIPPKKEVLIGGLVFLDNWILRSEISNALGKIYVKNKENEIEQELIFSDEKVIIPSVSLMQKNKNTDLIHLSYSSPKTPGRTYLYNLKSKEKKLIKEQEIPSGHKPDDYIVERFECPSHDGKLIPVTITRH
;
A
#
# COMPACT_ATOMS: atom_id res chain seq x y z
N LYS A 1 -5.99 -25.44 -0.46
CA LYS A 1 -6.07 -24.06 -0.99
C LYS A 1 -5.04 -23.93 -2.10
N GLY A 2 -5.41 -23.28 -3.23
CA GLY A 2 -4.53 -23.09 -4.35
C GLY A 2 -3.43 -22.06 -4.04
N VAL A 3 -2.28 -22.19 -4.70
CA VAL A 3 -1.22 -21.17 -4.66
C VAL A 3 -1.64 -20.05 -5.61
N LEU A 4 -1.60 -18.84 -5.10
CA LEU A 4 -1.77 -17.61 -5.87
C LEU A 4 -0.40 -16.99 -6.13
N TYR A 5 -0.23 -16.44 -7.32
CA TYR A 5 1.01 -15.73 -7.66
C TYR A 5 0.79 -14.69 -8.76
N SER A 6 1.65 -13.68 -8.76
CA SER A 6 1.79 -12.73 -9.86
C SER A 6 3.25 -12.36 -10.02
N VAL A 7 3.72 -12.28 -11.27
CA VAL A 7 5.11 -11.99 -11.58
C VAL A 7 5.22 -10.66 -12.31
N ASN A 8 6.13 -9.82 -11.84
CA ASN A 8 6.52 -8.57 -12.48
C ASN A 8 8.01 -8.60 -12.82
N SER A 9 8.43 -7.80 -13.79
CA SER A 9 9.84 -7.63 -14.13
C SER A 9 10.29 -6.19 -13.88
N TRP A 10 11.49 -6.05 -13.30
CA TRP A 10 12.12 -4.75 -13.07
C TRP A 10 13.64 -4.93 -12.95
N GLU A 11 14.39 -4.04 -13.61
CA GLU A 11 15.87 -4.03 -13.55
C GLU A 11 16.52 -5.40 -13.79
N GLY A 12 16.08 -6.10 -14.83
CA GLY A 12 16.63 -7.40 -15.20
C GLY A 12 16.34 -8.54 -14.21
N SER A 13 15.44 -8.32 -13.27
CA SER A 13 15.00 -9.32 -12.30
C SER A 13 13.48 -9.53 -12.39
N PHE A 14 13.03 -10.69 -11.93
CA PHE A 14 11.61 -11.05 -11.81
C PHE A 14 11.23 -11.05 -10.33
N TYR A 15 10.04 -10.54 -10.05
CA TYR A 15 9.48 -10.44 -8.69
C TYR A 15 8.16 -11.19 -8.64
N ASN A 16 8.12 -12.22 -7.83
CA ASN A 16 6.96 -13.10 -7.64
C ASN A 16 6.28 -12.76 -6.30
N HIS A 17 5.09 -12.19 -6.38
CA HIS A 17 4.21 -12.01 -5.22
C HIS A 17 3.37 -13.26 -5.08
N THR A 18 3.52 -14.01 -3.99
CA THR A 18 2.90 -15.34 -3.84
C THR A 18 2.55 -15.66 -2.39
N ASN A 19 1.51 -16.49 -2.22
CA ASN A 19 1.16 -17.10 -0.93
C ASN A 19 1.74 -18.52 -0.76
N LYS A 20 2.65 -18.95 -1.63
CA LYS A 20 3.33 -20.24 -1.47
C LYS A 20 4.17 -20.22 -0.18
N ASP A 21 3.87 -21.12 0.74
CA ASP A 21 4.52 -21.21 2.06
C ASP A 21 4.47 -19.87 2.86
N ALA A 22 3.41 -19.08 2.65
CA ALA A 22 3.20 -17.78 3.29
C ALA A 22 1.69 -17.49 3.36
N GLU A 23 1.12 -17.41 4.56
CA GLU A 23 -0.33 -17.19 4.74
C GLU A 23 -0.79 -15.85 4.14
N ASP A 24 -0.03 -14.77 4.43
CA ASP A 24 -0.33 -13.39 4.05
C ASP A 24 0.64 -12.86 2.97
N PHE A 25 1.05 -13.77 2.07
CA PHE A 25 1.96 -13.51 0.97
C PHE A 25 3.40 -13.18 1.38
N LYS A 26 4.26 -13.25 0.40
CA LYS A 26 5.66 -12.85 0.38
C LYS A 26 6.05 -12.38 -1.01
N ILE A 27 7.21 -11.78 -1.15
CA ILE A 27 7.78 -11.45 -2.46
C ILE A 27 9.13 -12.12 -2.60
N GLU A 28 9.29 -12.87 -3.67
CA GLU A 28 10.53 -13.52 -4.06
C GLU A 28 11.11 -12.81 -5.27
N ARG A 29 12.42 -12.81 -5.42
CA ARG A 29 13.14 -12.27 -6.57
C ARG A 29 13.95 -13.38 -7.25
N CYS A 30 13.98 -13.37 -8.57
CA CYS A 30 14.82 -14.23 -9.40
C CYS A 30 15.46 -13.39 -10.49
N LYS A 31 16.76 -13.58 -10.72
CA LYS A 31 17.48 -12.90 -11.81
C LYS A 31 17.39 -13.67 -13.13
N ASP A 32 17.35 -14.98 -13.06
CA ASP A 32 17.32 -15.85 -14.22
C ASP A 32 16.27 -16.95 -14.02
N LEU A 33 15.24 -16.93 -14.88
CA LEU A 33 14.17 -17.93 -14.83
C LEU A 33 14.60 -19.33 -15.26
N THR A 34 15.77 -19.47 -15.91
CA THR A 34 16.25 -20.77 -16.38
C THR A 34 16.78 -21.62 -15.23
N ASP A 35 17.40 -21.01 -14.22
CA ASP A 35 17.91 -21.73 -13.04
C ASP A 35 16.87 -21.79 -11.89
N GLN A 36 15.76 -21.05 -12.03
CA GLN A 36 14.63 -21.02 -11.10
C GLN A 36 15.01 -20.77 -9.62
N LYS A 37 16.12 -20.07 -9.38
CA LYS A 37 16.55 -19.72 -8.02
C LYS A 37 15.82 -18.47 -7.54
N TRP A 38 14.80 -18.69 -6.73
CA TRP A 38 14.03 -17.64 -6.07
C TRP A 38 14.60 -17.33 -4.70
N GLU A 39 14.95 -16.08 -4.47
CA GLU A 39 15.41 -15.55 -3.19
C GLU A 39 14.30 -14.72 -2.54
N ILE A 40 14.20 -14.76 -1.22
CA ILE A 40 13.24 -13.91 -0.50
C ILE A 40 13.66 -12.44 -0.66
N PHE A 41 12.78 -11.66 -1.25
CA PHE A 41 12.93 -10.21 -1.38
C PHE A 41 12.20 -9.46 -0.25
N ILE A 42 10.93 -9.82 -0.01
CA ILE A 42 10.15 -9.39 1.15
C ILE A 42 9.65 -10.65 1.86
N PRO A 43 10.11 -10.92 3.09
CA PRO A 43 9.68 -12.09 3.83
C PRO A 43 8.21 -11.99 4.26
N PRO A 44 7.53 -13.12 4.46
CA PRO A 44 6.21 -13.11 5.05
C PRO A 44 6.29 -12.53 6.48
N LYS A 45 5.28 -11.77 6.85
CA LYS A 45 5.16 -11.16 8.19
C LYS A 45 3.88 -11.65 8.84
N LYS A 46 3.97 -12.03 10.12
CA LYS A 46 2.79 -12.48 10.85
C LYS A 46 1.74 -11.36 10.93
N GLU A 47 0.50 -11.67 10.60
CA GLU A 47 -0.64 -10.74 10.66
C GLU A 47 -0.47 -9.48 9.78
N VAL A 48 0.35 -9.58 8.72
CA VAL A 48 0.56 -8.52 7.76
C VAL A 48 0.34 -9.07 6.36
N LEU A 49 -0.73 -8.64 5.72
CA LEU A 49 -0.98 -8.93 4.33
C LEU A 49 -0.04 -8.10 3.45
N ILE A 50 0.90 -8.76 2.80
CA ILE A 50 1.81 -8.13 1.85
C ILE A 50 1.08 -7.99 0.51
N GLY A 51 0.91 -6.75 0.07
CA GLY A 51 0.30 -6.42 -1.22
C GLY A 51 1.29 -6.45 -2.38
N GLY A 52 0.79 -6.05 -3.54
CA GLY A 52 1.58 -6.01 -4.75
C GLY A 52 2.66 -4.92 -4.76
N LEU A 53 3.54 -5.03 -5.76
CA LEU A 53 4.59 -4.06 -6.05
C LEU A 53 4.21 -3.16 -7.23
N VAL A 54 4.60 -1.90 -7.13
CA VAL A 54 4.58 -0.94 -8.23
C VAL A 54 6.02 -0.51 -8.49
N PHE A 55 6.47 -0.62 -9.75
CA PHE A 55 7.84 -0.32 -10.15
C PHE A 55 7.89 0.91 -11.03
N LEU A 56 8.75 1.85 -10.66
CA LEU A 56 9.27 2.95 -11.48
C LEU A 56 10.78 2.75 -11.68
N ASP A 57 11.40 3.51 -12.56
CA ASP A 57 12.83 3.33 -12.84
C ASP A 57 13.71 3.54 -11.60
N ASN A 58 13.32 4.49 -10.72
CA ASN A 58 14.08 4.82 -9.52
C ASN A 58 13.38 4.43 -8.21
N TRP A 59 12.16 3.84 -8.27
CA TRP A 59 11.37 3.59 -7.08
C TRP A 59 10.66 2.25 -7.11
N ILE A 60 10.58 1.63 -5.96
CA ILE A 60 9.70 0.48 -5.69
C ILE A 60 8.68 0.91 -4.64
N LEU A 61 7.40 0.71 -4.92
CA LEU A 61 6.34 0.93 -3.95
C LEU A 61 5.69 -0.40 -3.62
N ARG A 62 5.33 -0.57 -2.37
CA ARG A 62 4.72 -1.77 -1.82
C ARG A 62 3.59 -1.42 -0.88
N SER A 63 2.44 -2.09 -1.01
CA SER A 63 1.35 -1.97 -0.05
C SER A 63 1.41 -3.07 1.01
N GLU A 64 0.99 -2.76 2.21
CA GLU A 64 0.74 -3.71 3.30
C GLU A 64 -0.58 -3.40 3.97
N ILE A 65 -1.22 -4.43 4.55
CA ILE A 65 -2.35 -4.25 5.45
C ILE A 65 -1.99 -4.97 6.75
N SER A 66 -2.01 -4.24 7.84
CA SER A 66 -1.82 -4.78 9.19
C SER A 66 -2.82 -4.16 10.15
N ASN A 67 -3.36 -4.96 11.04
CA ASN A 67 -4.40 -4.50 11.97
C ASN A 67 -5.54 -3.73 11.24
N ALA A 68 -5.95 -4.24 10.07
CA ALA A 68 -6.94 -3.64 9.16
C ALA A 68 -6.64 -2.18 8.71
N LEU A 69 -5.36 -1.76 8.76
CA LEU A 69 -4.89 -0.48 8.23
C LEU A 69 -3.97 -0.70 7.05
N GLY A 70 -4.26 0.01 5.97
CA GLY A 70 -3.40 0.03 4.79
C GLY A 70 -2.20 0.96 4.97
N LYS A 71 -1.05 0.51 4.48
CA LYS A 71 0.20 1.27 4.45
C LYS A 71 0.86 1.15 3.09
N ILE A 72 1.59 2.17 2.70
CA ILE A 72 2.40 2.17 1.50
C ILE A 72 3.85 2.41 1.91
N TYR A 73 4.72 1.54 1.45
CA TYR A 73 6.16 1.70 1.60
C TYR A 73 6.77 2.09 0.28
N VAL A 74 7.75 2.96 0.32
CA VAL A 74 8.52 3.39 -0.84
C VAL A 74 10.00 3.18 -0.58
N LYS A 75 10.66 2.59 -1.56
CA LYS A 75 12.11 2.37 -1.57
C LYS A 75 12.71 3.08 -2.78
N ASN A 76 13.71 3.93 -2.54
CA ASN A 76 14.49 4.52 -3.61
C ASN A 76 15.61 3.55 -4.02
N LYS A 77 15.86 3.44 -5.32
CA LYS A 77 16.88 2.55 -5.90
C LYS A 77 18.30 2.94 -5.49
N GLU A 78 18.60 4.25 -5.41
CA GLU A 78 19.96 4.74 -5.20
C GLU A 78 20.45 4.53 -3.77
N ASN A 79 19.59 4.75 -2.78
CA ASN A 79 19.98 4.68 -1.36
C ASN A 79 19.47 3.43 -0.65
N GLU A 80 18.66 2.63 -1.34
CA GLU A 80 18.05 1.39 -0.83
C GLU A 80 17.26 1.51 0.48
N ILE A 81 16.99 2.73 0.94
CA ILE A 81 16.21 2.98 2.15
C ILE A 81 14.73 2.81 1.84
N GLU A 82 14.07 1.92 2.58
CA GLU A 82 12.62 1.76 2.55
C GLU A 82 12.00 2.58 3.68
N GLN A 83 10.96 3.36 3.39
CA GLN A 83 10.23 4.15 4.37
C GLN A 83 8.73 4.09 4.12
N GLU A 84 7.94 4.24 5.18
CA GLU A 84 6.49 4.40 5.05
C GLU A 84 6.17 5.75 4.41
N LEU A 85 5.26 5.75 3.43
CA LEU A 85 4.79 6.95 2.77
C LEU A 85 3.66 7.58 3.59
N ILE A 86 3.99 8.60 4.38
CA ILE A 86 3.02 9.34 5.17
C ILE A 86 2.55 10.55 4.37
N PHE A 87 1.27 10.61 4.06
CA PHE A 87 0.67 11.64 3.19
C PHE A 87 -0.66 12.21 3.72
N SER A 88 -1.13 11.71 4.85
CA SER A 88 -2.32 12.17 5.55
C SER A 88 -2.09 12.14 7.06
N ASP A 89 -2.68 13.09 7.77
CA ASP A 89 -2.70 13.12 9.24
C ASP A 89 -3.75 12.19 9.83
N GLU A 90 -4.63 11.63 8.98
CA GLU A 90 -5.65 10.68 9.39
C GLU A 90 -5.04 9.29 9.64
N LYS A 91 -5.33 8.72 10.81
CA LYS A 91 -4.80 7.41 11.22
C LYS A 91 -5.51 6.23 10.55
N VAL A 92 -6.78 6.42 10.19
CA VAL A 92 -7.61 5.36 9.59
C VAL A 92 -7.86 5.72 8.15
N ILE A 93 -7.02 5.22 7.26
CA ILE A 93 -7.12 5.47 5.82
C ILE A 93 -7.07 4.16 5.04
N ILE A 94 -7.63 4.19 3.85
CA ILE A 94 -7.52 3.14 2.83
C ILE A 94 -6.71 3.73 1.67
N PRO A 95 -5.39 3.55 1.67
CA PRO A 95 -4.52 4.10 0.64
C PRO A 95 -4.45 3.20 -0.59
N SER A 96 -4.21 3.79 -1.74
CA SER A 96 -3.85 3.09 -2.96
C SER A 96 -2.88 3.90 -3.81
N VAL A 97 -2.05 3.19 -4.57
CA VAL A 97 -1.10 3.78 -5.52
C VAL A 97 -1.34 3.21 -6.89
N SER A 98 -1.35 4.08 -7.89
CA SER A 98 -1.36 3.69 -9.29
C SER A 98 -0.39 4.55 -10.10
N LEU A 99 0.05 3.99 -11.24
CA LEU A 99 0.86 4.75 -12.19
C LEU A 99 -0.05 5.62 -13.06
N MET A 100 0.39 6.83 -13.37
CA MET A 100 -0.31 7.74 -14.28
C MET A 100 -0.37 7.20 -15.70
N GLN A 101 0.66 6.49 -16.11
CA GLN A 101 0.86 5.98 -17.46
C GLN A 101 1.84 4.81 -17.46
N LYS A 102 2.03 4.18 -18.63
CA LYS A 102 2.99 3.07 -18.79
C LYS A 102 4.46 3.51 -18.67
N ASN A 103 4.75 4.82 -18.74
CA ASN A 103 6.11 5.33 -18.59
C ASN A 103 6.54 5.21 -17.13
N LYS A 104 7.61 4.45 -16.89
CA LYS A 104 8.19 4.23 -15.57
C LYS A 104 9.28 5.25 -15.21
N ASN A 105 9.76 6.03 -16.20
CA ASN A 105 10.76 7.09 -16.00
C ASN A 105 10.08 8.36 -15.47
N THR A 106 9.65 8.31 -14.24
CA THR A 106 8.99 9.42 -13.55
C THR A 106 9.08 9.26 -12.04
N ASP A 107 9.06 10.37 -11.32
CA ASP A 107 8.89 10.40 -9.86
C ASP A 107 7.43 10.63 -9.45
N LEU A 108 6.51 10.73 -10.42
CA LEU A 108 5.10 11.05 -10.19
C LEU A 108 4.24 9.80 -10.12
N ILE A 109 3.39 9.73 -9.10
CA ILE A 109 2.38 8.70 -8.92
C ILE A 109 1.00 9.32 -8.67
N HIS A 110 -0.05 8.56 -8.98
CA HIS A 110 -1.36 8.80 -8.40
C HIS A 110 -1.44 8.13 -7.04
N LEU A 111 -1.61 8.93 -6.01
CA LEU A 111 -1.80 8.51 -4.64
C LEU A 111 -3.24 8.81 -4.24
N SER A 112 -4.00 7.79 -3.96
CA SER A 112 -5.40 7.95 -3.56
C SER A 112 -5.62 7.43 -2.16
N TYR A 113 -6.56 8.04 -1.43
CA TYR A 113 -7.06 7.49 -0.18
C TYR A 113 -8.50 7.93 0.07
N SER A 114 -9.15 7.18 0.93
CA SER A 114 -10.38 7.56 1.62
C SER A 114 -10.26 7.20 3.10
N SER A 115 -11.10 7.81 3.91
CA SER A 115 -11.23 7.46 5.32
C SER A 115 -12.70 7.39 5.71
N PRO A 116 -13.04 6.95 6.93
CA PRO A 116 -14.44 6.98 7.40
C PRO A 116 -15.08 8.38 7.41
N LYS A 117 -14.26 9.44 7.43
CA LYS A 117 -14.75 10.83 7.40
C LYS A 117 -14.38 11.58 6.12
N THR A 118 -13.40 11.12 5.37
CA THR A 118 -12.90 11.83 4.18
C THR A 118 -13.29 11.07 2.92
N PRO A 119 -14.04 11.70 1.99
CA PRO A 119 -14.34 11.14 0.69
C PRO A 119 -13.10 10.78 -0.09
N GLY A 120 -13.24 9.90 -1.09
CA GLY A 120 -12.12 9.49 -1.94
C GLY A 120 -11.39 10.68 -2.56
N ARG A 121 -10.11 10.82 -2.29
CA ARG A 121 -9.21 11.85 -2.83
C ARG A 121 -8.10 11.20 -3.64
N THR A 122 -7.77 11.80 -4.77
CA THR A 122 -6.63 11.40 -5.59
C THR A 122 -5.70 12.57 -5.77
N TYR A 123 -4.44 12.33 -5.48
CA TYR A 123 -3.35 13.31 -5.60
C TYR A 123 -2.37 12.89 -6.68
N LEU A 124 -1.83 13.86 -7.37
CA LEU A 124 -0.55 13.74 -8.04
C LEU A 124 0.53 13.96 -6.98
N TYR A 125 1.32 12.92 -6.71
CA TYR A 125 2.36 12.94 -5.69
C TYR A 125 3.72 12.74 -6.31
N ASN A 126 4.69 13.59 -5.93
CA ASN A 126 6.07 13.48 -6.36
C ASN A 126 6.89 12.79 -5.26
N LEU A 127 7.43 11.61 -5.57
CA LEU A 127 8.21 10.78 -4.63
C LEU A 127 9.52 11.44 -4.18
N LYS A 128 10.10 12.28 -5.03
CA LYS A 128 11.37 12.97 -4.76
C LYS A 128 11.17 14.24 -3.94
N SER A 129 10.30 15.16 -4.38
CA SER A 129 10.03 16.43 -3.69
C SER A 129 9.05 16.30 -2.54
N LYS A 130 8.29 15.18 -2.46
CA LYS A 130 7.21 14.93 -1.49
C LYS A 130 6.02 15.89 -1.63
N GLU A 131 5.96 16.64 -2.71
CA GLU A 131 4.85 17.53 -3.01
C GLU A 131 3.63 16.75 -3.48
N LYS A 132 2.45 17.18 -3.04
CA LYS A 132 1.18 16.60 -3.47
C LYS A 132 0.23 17.67 -4.00
N LYS A 133 -0.44 17.37 -5.11
CA LYS A 133 -1.48 18.20 -5.71
C LYS A 133 -2.77 17.40 -5.80
N LEU A 134 -3.84 17.89 -5.17
CA LEU A 134 -5.17 17.29 -5.31
C LEU A 134 -5.63 17.40 -6.78
N ILE A 135 -5.98 16.29 -7.41
CA ILE A 135 -6.47 16.25 -8.80
C ILE A 135 -7.91 15.77 -8.89
N LYS A 136 -8.38 15.04 -7.89
CA LYS A 136 -9.78 14.59 -7.84
C LYS A 136 -10.22 14.38 -6.40
N GLU A 137 -11.44 14.81 -6.11
CA GLU A 137 -12.16 14.50 -4.86
C GLU A 137 -13.55 13.98 -5.22
N GLN A 138 -14.01 12.98 -4.50
CA GLN A 138 -15.35 12.46 -4.66
C GLN A 138 -16.36 13.49 -4.12
N GLU A 139 -17.27 13.92 -4.95
CA GLU A 139 -18.36 14.80 -4.55
C GLU A 139 -19.42 14.03 -3.74
N ILE A 140 -19.92 14.69 -2.70
CA ILE A 140 -21.04 14.20 -1.89
C ILE A 140 -22.20 15.18 -2.09
N PRO A 141 -23.19 14.87 -2.95
CA PRO A 141 -24.26 15.82 -3.33
C PRO A 141 -25.11 16.34 -2.17
N SER A 142 -25.26 15.54 -1.11
CA SER A 142 -25.99 15.96 0.12
C SER A 142 -25.25 16.96 1.00
N GLY A 143 -24.02 17.32 0.62
CA GLY A 143 -23.09 18.09 1.45
C GLY A 143 -22.38 17.19 2.48
N HIS A 144 -21.09 17.46 2.66
CA HIS A 144 -20.27 16.72 3.62
C HIS A 144 -19.09 17.57 4.04
N LYS A 145 -18.83 17.65 5.33
CA LYS A 145 -17.65 18.30 5.88
C LYS A 145 -16.92 17.30 6.77
N PRO A 146 -15.72 16.86 6.38
CA PRO A 146 -14.92 15.90 7.16
C PRO A 146 -14.72 16.31 8.61
N ASP A 147 -14.62 17.61 8.89
CA ASP A 147 -14.36 18.15 10.24
C ASP A 147 -15.56 18.03 11.18
N ASP A 148 -16.76 17.77 10.64
CA ASP A 148 -17.96 17.51 11.45
C ASP A 148 -17.95 16.08 12.04
N TYR A 149 -16.98 15.24 11.65
CA TYR A 149 -16.90 13.84 12.05
C TYR A 149 -15.64 13.56 12.88
N ILE A 150 -15.83 12.81 13.95
CA ILE A 150 -14.75 12.25 14.78
C ILE A 150 -14.59 10.78 14.44
N VAL A 151 -13.36 10.36 14.18
CA VAL A 151 -13.00 8.96 13.96
C VAL A 151 -12.13 8.48 15.10
N GLU A 152 -12.61 7.48 15.82
CA GLU A 152 -11.92 6.85 16.94
C GLU A 152 -11.64 5.40 16.61
N ARG A 153 -10.48 4.90 17.04
CA ARG A 153 -10.07 3.51 16.86
C ARG A 153 -9.57 2.93 18.17
N PHE A 154 -10.06 1.75 18.51
CA PHE A 154 -9.69 1.01 19.70
C PHE A 154 -9.73 -0.50 19.42
N GLU A 155 -9.27 -1.28 20.36
CA GLU A 155 -9.30 -2.73 20.30
C GLU A 155 -10.34 -3.28 21.27
N CYS A 156 -11.20 -4.17 20.79
CA CYS A 156 -12.20 -4.85 21.59
C CYS A 156 -11.86 -6.33 21.72
N PRO A 157 -11.94 -6.91 22.92
CA PRO A 157 -11.77 -8.34 23.07
C PRO A 157 -12.94 -9.11 22.42
N SER A 158 -12.61 -10.11 21.63
CA SER A 158 -13.56 -11.08 21.08
C SER A 158 -13.86 -12.17 22.11
N HIS A 159 -14.87 -13.01 21.84
CA HIS A 159 -15.24 -14.15 22.66
C HIS A 159 -14.12 -15.20 22.81
N ASP A 160 -13.18 -15.25 21.86
CA ASP A 160 -11.99 -16.12 21.88
C ASP A 160 -10.77 -15.44 22.52
N GLY A 161 -10.93 -14.25 23.10
CA GLY A 161 -9.89 -13.46 23.76
C GLY A 161 -8.97 -12.69 22.81
N LYS A 162 -9.18 -12.75 21.50
CA LYS A 162 -8.41 -11.94 20.55
C LYS A 162 -8.89 -10.50 20.54
N LEU A 163 -7.96 -9.58 20.36
CA LEU A 163 -8.27 -8.17 20.18
C LEU A 163 -8.66 -7.91 18.73
N ILE A 164 -9.83 -7.32 18.57
CA ILE A 164 -10.38 -6.93 17.25
C ILE A 164 -10.34 -5.42 17.13
N PRO A 165 -9.73 -4.88 16.06
CA PRO A 165 -9.72 -3.45 15.83
C PRO A 165 -11.12 -2.96 15.43
N VAL A 166 -11.61 -1.97 16.16
CA VAL A 166 -12.91 -1.34 15.92
C VAL A 166 -12.71 0.13 15.60
N THR A 167 -13.36 0.60 14.53
CA THR A 167 -13.37 2.01 14.16
C THR A 167 -14.78 2.54 14.31
N ILE A 168 -14.93 3.62 15.07
CA ILE A 168 -16.20 4.33 15.24
C ILE A 168 -16.08 5.69 14.56
N THR A 169 -17.10 6.03 13.79
CA THR A 169 -17.27 7.36 13.23
C THR A 169 -18.56 7.96 13.79
N ARG A 170 -18.47 9.16 14.28
CA ARG A 170 -19.63 9.91 14.81
C ARG A 170 -19.61 11.36 14.34
N HIS A 171 -20.79 11.89 14.09
CA HIS A 171 -21.05 13.29 13.80
C HIS A 171 -21.02 14.12 15.08
#